data_e0851c2325b341a411e187d277f3d12d
#
_entry.id   e0851c2325b341a411e187d277f3d12d
#
_cell.length_a   1.000
_cell.length_b   1.000
_cell.length_c   1.000
_cell.angle_alpha   90.00
_cell.angle_beta   90.00
_cell.angle_gamma   90.00
#
_symmetry.space_group_name_H-M   'P 1'
#
loop_
_entity.id
_entity.type
_entity.pdbx_description
1 polymer ?
#
loop_
_entity_poly.entity_id
_entity_poly.type
_entity_poly.pdbx_seq_one_letter_code
_entity_poly.pdbx_strand_id
1 'polypeptide(L)'
;MAPPEVVNQTVRNGPHDLIIREQDVNGPKHAYVTFLAGDGDYVKGVIGLAKGLRKVKAAFPLVVAVLPDVPAEHRRVLVEQGCRVREIEPVFPPCTGKDSPFVRAYFVVNYCKLRLWEFVEYNKMIYMDADIQVFDNIDHLFDLPRGFFYGVVDCLCEMYGHPCPQKLPWPAQLGPQPSFYFNGGMFMFEPNLNTYNELLSKLGITPPTPFAEQDFLNMFFRDISKPIPPIYNLLVAMLWRHPEWVDLDKVKVVHYCVSGSKPWRYTGKEENMDRADIKMLVNKWWDIYNAFTPWI
;
A
#
# COMPACT_ATOMS: atom_id res chain seq x y z
N MET A 1 -54.32 -25.56 18.62
CA MET A 1 -53.86 -24.41 17.83
C MET A 1 -52.39 -24.59 17.56
N ALA A 2 -52.02 -24.93 16.33
CA ALA A 2 -50.62 -25.07 15.90
C ALA A 2 -50.08 -23.69 15.48
N PRO A 3 -48.80 -23.40 15.64
CA PRO A 3 -48.19 -22.15 15.20
C PRO A 3 -47.97 -22.17 13.69
N PRO A 4 -47.90 -20.99 13.02
CA PRO A 4 -47.82 -20.91 11.58
C PRO A 4 -46.42 -21.26 11.04
N GLU A 5 -46.43 -21.98 9.93
CA GLU A 5 -45.23 -22.29 9.14
C GLU A 5 -44.59 -21.02 8.54
N VAL A 6 -43.27 -20.91 8.75
CA VAL A 6 -42.44 -19.90 8.09
C VAL A 6 -42.08 -20.40 6.69
N VAL A 7 -42.65 -19.79 5.69
CA VAL A 7 -42.32 -20.05 4.27
C VAL A 7 -40.96 -19.40 3.97
N ASN A 8 -39.94 -20.23 3.78
CA ASN A 8 -38.64 -19.80 3.23
C ASN A 8 -38.82 -19.52 1.73
N GLN A 9 -38.76 -18.24 1.36
CA GLN A 9 -38.59 -17.83 -0.04
C GLN A 9 -37.12 -17.95 -0.42
N THR A 10 -36.77 -18.99 -1.15
CA THR A 10 -35.53 -19.14 -1.87
C THR A 10 -35.47 -18.17 -3.05
N VAL A 11 -34.73 -17.08 -2.91
CA VAL A 11 -34.30 -16.23 -4.04
C VAL A 11 -33.16 -16.96 -4.74
N ARG A 12 -33.41 -17.44 -5.96
CA ARG A 12 -32.38 -18.01 -6.83
C ARG A 12 -31.58 -16.85 -7.45
N ASN A 13 -30.38 -16.65 -7.00
CA ASN A 13 -29.35 -15.86 -7.68
C ASN A 13 -28.48 -16.78 -8.51
N GLY A 14 -28.02 -16.29 -9.69
CA GLY A 14 -27.32 -17.04 -10.72
C GLY A 14 -25.93 -17.57 -10.34
N PRO A 15 -25.22 -18.28 -11.26
CA PRO A 15 -24.09 -19.15 -10.96
C PRO A 15 -22.75 -18.40 -10.87
N HIS A 16 -22.54 -17.59 -9.85
CA HIS A 16 -21.25 -16.96 -9.50
C HIS A 16 -21.05 -16.78 -7.99
N ASP A 17 -21.61 -17.65 -7.16
CA ASP A 17 -21.25 -17.71 -5.76
C ASP A 17 -19.90 -18.43 -5.63
N LEU A 18 -18.81 -17.66 -5.69
CA LEU A 18 -17.50 -18.10 -5.25
C LEU A 18 -17.56 -18.39 -3.75
N ILE A 19 -17.30 -19.63 -3.39
CA ILE A 19 -17.26 -20.15 -2.03
C ILE A 19 -16.34 -19.27 -1.17
N ILE A 20 -16.93 -18.32 -0.44
CA ILE A 20 -16.27 -17.64 0.66
C ILE A 20 -16.16 -18.70 1.76
N ARG A 21 -14.95 -19.24 2.00
CA ARG A 21 -14.71 -19.99 3.22
C ARG A 21 -14.95 -19.05 4.38
N GLU A 22 -15.96 -19.33 5.20
CA GLU A 22 -16.19 -18.70 6.49
C GLU A 22 -14.94 -18.90 7.35
N GLN A 23 -14.08 -17.88 7.41
CA GLN A 23 -12.99 -17.82 8.38
C GLN A 23 -13.46 -16.99 9.56
N ASP A 24 -13.51 -17.64 10.69
CA ASP A 24 -13.65 -17.16 12.08
C ASP A 24 -14.56 -15.96 12.35
N VAL A 25 -15.73 -16.28 12.88
CA VAL A 25 -16.74 -15.32 13.35
C VAL A 25 -16.27 -14.50 14.58
N ASN A 26 -15.13 -14.79 15.20
CA ASN A 26 -14.73 -14.24 16.52
C ASN A 26 -13.30 -13.68 16.65
N GLY A 27 -12.50 -13.57 15.58
CA GLY A 27 -11.14 -13.01 15.65
C GLY A 27 -11.05 -11.57 15.10
N PRO A 28 -9.97 -10.81 15.43
CA PRO A 28 -9.74 -9.50 14.83
C PRO A 28 -9.55 -9.64 13.31
N LYS A 29 -10.38 -8.96 12.54
CA LYS A 29 -10.31 -8.98 11.07
C LYS A 29 -9.18 -8.07 10.62
N HIS A 30 -8.08 -8.63 10.09
CA HIS A 30 -6.96 -7.89 9.51
C HIS A 30 -6.86 -8.15 8.02
N ALA A 31 -6.25 -7.24 7.27
CA ALA A 31 -5.95 -7.42 5.86
C ALA A 31 -4.73 -6.59 5.42
N TYR A 32 -4.01 -7.11 4.43
CA TYR A 32 -3.15 -6.31 3.58
C TYR A 32 -4.01 -5.58 2.56
N VAL A 33 -3.62 -4.38 2.16
CA VAL A 33 -4.35 -3.63 1.14
C VAL A 33 -3.39 -2.94 0.19
N THR A 34 -3.73 -2.93 -1.09
CA THR A 34 -3.05 -2.16 -2.12
C THR A 34 -4.06 -1.39 -2.96
N PHE A 35 -3.57 -0.45 -3.77
CA PHE A 35 -4.37 0.41 -4.63
C PHE A 35 -3.94 0.25 -6.08
N LEU A 36 -4.92 0.24 -6.99
CA LEU A 36 -4.69 0.17 -8.44
C LEU A 36 -5.63 1.15 -9.17
N ALA A 37 -5.06 1.87 -10.14
CA ALA A 37 -5.78 2.80 -11.01
C ALA A 37 -5.32 2.62 -12.46
N GLY A 38 -6.21 2.91 -13.40
CA GLY A 38 -5.93 2.87 -14.82
C GLY A 38 -5.72 1.46 -15.41
N ASP A 39 -5.39 1.44 -16.69
CA ASP A 39 -5.18 0.24 -17.51
C ASP A 39 -3.70 -0.18 -17.63
N GLY A 40 -2.83 0.49 -16.88
CA GLY A 40 -1.39 0.30 -16.96
C GLY A 40 -0.89 -1.04 -16.41
N ASP A 41 0.41 -1.25 -16.52
CA ASP A 41 1.09 -2.50 -16.17
C ASP A 41 1.33 -2.70 -14.65
N TYR A 42 0.88 -1.78 -13.80
CA TYR A 42 0.96 -1.93 -12.34
C TYR A 42 0.16 -3.14 -11.80
N VAL A 43 -0.79 -3.66 -12.59
CA VAL A 43 -1.43 -4.95 -12.28
C VAL A 43 -0.41 -6.08 -12.07
N LYS A 44 0.73 -6.05 -12.81
CA LYS A 44 1.83 -7.00 -12.61
C LYS A 44 2.45 -6.88 -11.22
N GLY A 45 2.60 -5.65 -10.72
CA GLY A 45 3.07 -5.39 -9.37
C GLY A 45 2.14 -6.00 -8.31
N VAL A 46 0.82 -5.76 -8.45
CA VAL A 46 -0.18 -6.35 -7.54
C VAL A 46 -0.15 -7.88 -7.57
N ILE A 47 0.00 -8.49 -8.74
CA ILE A 47 0.17 -9.95 -8.88
C ILE A 47 1.44 -10.42 -8.15
N GLY A 48 2.57 -9.70 -8.32
CA GLY A 48 3.81 -9.99 -7.62
C GLY A 48 3.65 -9.92 -6.10
N LEU A 49 2.99 -8.87 -5.60
CA LEU A 49 2.67 -8.69 -4.18
C LEU A 49 1.80 -9.84 -3.65
N ALA A 50 0.72 -10.21 -4.36
CA ALA A 50 -0.17 -11.30 -3.98
C ALA A 50 0.59 -12.64 -3.88
N LYS A 51 1.44 -12.94 -4.88
CA LYS A 51 2.29 -14.13 -4.89
C LYS A 51 3.34 -14.10 -3.77
N GLY A 52 3.91 -12.93 -3.48
CA GLY A 52 4.85 -12.74 -2.37
C GLY A 52 4.22 -13.05 -1.03
N LEU A 53 3.07 -12.45 -0.71
CA LEU A 53 2.31 -12.72 0.52
C LEU A 53 1.97 -14.21 0.66
N ARG A 54 1.57 -14.86 -0.43
CA ARG A 54 1.29 -16.30 -0.44
C ARG A 54 2.55 -17.11 -0.18
N LYS A 55 3.67 -16.78 -0.82
CA LYS A 55 4.95 -17.47 -0.64
C LYS A 55 5.43 -17.44 0.80
N VAL A 56 5.25 -16.31 1.49
CA VAL A 56 5.62 -16.16 2.91
C VAL A 56 4.54 -16.66 3.86
N LYS A 57 3.46 -17.27 3.34
CA LYS A 57 2.33 -17.82 4.09
C LYS A 57 1.68 -16.77 5.00
N ALA A 58 1.45 -15.56 4.46
CA ALA A 58 0.69 -14.54 5.17
C ALA A 58 -0.71 -15.06 5.51
N ALA A 59 -1.14 -14.86 6.76
CA ALA A 59 -2.41 -15.37 7.27
C ALA A 59 -3.61 -14.51 6.85
N PHE A 60 -3.37 -13.27 6.41
CA PHE A 60 -4.41 -12.30 6.12
C PHE A 60 -4.56 -12.08 4.61
N PRO A 61 -5.79 -11.79 4.13
CA PRO A 61 -6.05 -11.58 2.70
C PRO A 61 -5.40 -10.30 2.19
N LEU A 62 -5.13 -10.26 0.87
CA LEU A 62 -4.83 -9.03 0.15
C LEU A 62 -6.13 -8.47 -0.45
N VAL A 63 -6.48 -7.26 -0.03
CA VAL A 63 -7.55 -6.44 -0.63
C VAL A 63 -6.91 -5.54 -1.68
N VAL A 64 -7.51 -5.46 -2.85
CA VAL A 64 -7.11 -4.54 -3.92
C VAL A 64 -8.20 -3.51 -4.11
N ALA A 65 -7.95 -2.29 -3.66
CA ALA A 65 -8.80 -1.14 -3.95
C ALA A 65 -8.57 -0.71 -5.40
N VAL A 66 -9.60 -0.71 -6.22
CA VAL A 66 -9.49 -0.37 -7.64
C VAL A 66 -10.38 0.81 -7.98
N LEU A 67 -9.88 1.72 -8.83
CA LEU A 67 -10.72 2.76 -9.42
C LEU A 67 -11.60 2.19 -10.54
N PRO A 68 -12.71 2.90 -10.92
CA PRO A 68 -13.61 2.47 -11.98
C PRO A 68 -12.93 2.26 -13.35
N ASP A 69 -11.81 2.96 -13.61
CA ASP A 69 -11.03 2.90 -14.85
C ASP A 69 -10.13 1.65 -14.97
N VAL A 70 -10.05 0.81 -13.92
CA VAL A 70 -9.29 -0.46 -13.99
C VAL A 70 -10.06 -1.48 -14.82
N PRO A 71 -9.50 -2.03 -15.92
CA PRO A 71 -10.17 -2.95 -16.82
C PRO A 71 -10.69 -4.21 -16.12
N ALA A 72 -11.84 -4.72 -16.59
CA ALA A 72 -12.43 -5.96 -16.08
C ALA A 72 -11.47 -7.16 -16.15
N GLU A 73 -10.62 -7.20 -17.19
CA GLU A 73 -9.59 -8.24 -17.34
C GLU A 73 -8.57 -8.21 -16.21
N HIS A 74 -8.09 -7.01 -15.83
CA HIS A 74 -7.17 -6.86 -14.69
C HIS A 74 -7.84 -7.31 -13.39
N ARG A 75 -9.09 -6.89 -13.16
CA ARG A 75 -9.86 -7.31 -11.97
C ARG A 75 -10.02 -8.82 -11.91
N ARG A 76 -10.35 -9.47 -13.05
CA ARG A 76 -10.49 -10.92 -13.14
C ARG A 76 -9.21 -11.63 -12.77
N VAL A 77 -8.06 -11.22 -13.36
CA VAL A 77 -6.76 -11.80 -13.05
C VAL A 77 -6.41 -11.66 -11.56
N LEU A 78 -6.72 -10.52 -10.93
CA LEU A 78 -6.47 -10.32 -9.50
C LEU A 78 -7.33 -11.24 -8.63
N VAL A 79 -8.60 -11.46 -8.98
CA VAL A 79 -9.46 -12.43 -8.30
C VAL A 79 -8.91 -13.85 -8.47
N GLU A 80 -8.43 -14.22 -9.65
CA GLU A 80 -7.75 -15.49 -9.92
C GLU A 80 -6.45 -15.65 -9.10
N GLN A 81 -5.81 -14.56 -8.68
CA GLN A 81 -4.71 -14.59 -7.72
C GLN A 81 -5.16 -14.64 -6.25
N GLY A 82 -6.46 -14.77 -5.96
CA GLY A 82 -7.02 -14.83 -4.61
C GLY A 82 -7.13 -13.49 -3.92
N CYS A 83 -6.99 -12.39 -4.65
CA CYS A 83 -7.20 -11.06 -4.10
C CYS A 83 -8.70 -10.78 -3.91
N ARG A 84 -9.03 -10.01 -2.88
CA ARG A 84 -10.36 -9.41 -2.70
C ARG A 84 -10.38 -8.07 -3.41
N VAL A 85 -10.99 -8.01 -4.59
CA VAL A 85 -11.08 -6.76 -5.37
C VAL A 85 -12.28 -5.95 -4.89
N ARG A 86 -12.04 -4.66 -4.54
CA ARG A 86 -13.07 -3.71 -4.12
C ARG A 86 -12.94 -2.42 -4.91
N GLU A 87 -13.99 -2.05 -5.63
CA GLU A 87 -14.07 -0.76 -6.31
C GLU A 87 -14.25 0.36 -5.29
N ILE A 88 -13.54 1.48 -5.51
CA ILE A 88 -13.62 2.69 -4.71
C ILE A 88 -13.84 3.89 -5.62
N GLU A 89 -14.58 4.88 -5.11
CA GLU A 89 -14.75 6.16 -5.78
C GLU A 89 -13.46 7.01 -5.71
N PRO A 90 -13.12 7.75 -6.77
CA PRO A 90 -11.96 8.62 -6.74
C PRO A 90 -12.10 9.75 -5.70
N VAL A 91 -10.96 10.15 -5.14
CA VAL A 91 -10.82 11.32 -4.26
C VAL A 91 -9.70 12.19 -4.80
N PHE A 92 -9.97 13.48 -4.92
CA PHE A 92 -8.98 14.44 -5.42
C PHE A 92 -8.89 15.64 -4.46
N PRO A 93 -7.72 16.28 -4.34
CA PRO A 93 -7.58 17.54 -3.61
C PRO A 93 -8.36 18.64 -4.34
N PRO A 94 -8.62 19.79 -3.68
CA PRO A 94 -9.22 20.94 -4.34
C PRO A 94 -8.48 21.29 -5.63
N CYS A 95 -9.24 21.68 -6.67
CA CYS A 95 -8.67 22.03 -7.97
C CYS A 95 -7.57 23.07 -7.81
N THR A 96 -6.38 22.70 -8.18
CA THR A 96 -5.29 23.62 -8.43
C THR A 96 -5.39 24.09 -9.87
N GLY A 97 -5.09 25.36 -10.12
CA GLY A 97 -5.05 25.90 -11.48
C GLY A 97 -4.15 25.10 -12.43
N LYS A 98 -3.83 25.65 -13.60
CA LYS A 98 -3.08 24.96 -14.67
C LYS A 98 -1.71 24.41 -14.25
N ASP A 99 -1.13 24.89 -13.13
CA ASP A 99 0.19 24.47 -12.64
C ASP A 99 0.02 23.46 -11.50
N SER A 100 0.14 22.18 -11.83
CA SER A 100 0.16 21.08 -10.85
C SER A 100 1.44 21.16 -10.01
N PRO A 101 1.38 21.25 -8.67
CA PRO A 101 2.55 21.29 -7.80
C PRO A 101 3.25 19.92 -7.67
N PHE A 102 2.65 18.86 -8.19
CA PHE A 102 3.13 17.49 -7.98
C PHE A 102 4.44 17.21 -8.71
N VAL A 103 5.39 16.54 -8.04
CA VAL A 103 6.63 16.04 -8.65
C VAL A 103 6.32 15.16 -9.87
N ARG A 104 5.21 14.44 -9.83
CA ARG A 104 4.69 13.65 -10.95
C ARG A 104 3.18 13.84 -11.07
N ALA A 105 2.70 14.12 -12.27
CA ALA A 105 1.28 14.40 -12.51
C ALA A 105 0.33 13.31 -11.97
N TYR A 106 0.74 12.04 -12.03
CA TYR A 106 -0.09 10.93 -11.54
C TYR A 106 -0.19 10.85 -10.01
N PHE A 107 0.62 11.62 -9.24
CA PHE A 107 0.51 11.64 -7.79
C PHE A 107 -0.86 12.13 -7.29
N VAL A 108 -1.59 12.89 -8.10
CA VAL A 108 -2.96 13.30 -7.76
C VAL A 108 -3.88 12.10 -7.48
N VAL A 109 -3.68 10.98 -8.18
CA VAL A 109 -4.50 9.78 -8.04
C VAL A 109 -4.26 9.08 -6.69
N ASN A 110 -3.10 9.29 -6.08
CA ASN A 110 -2.74 8.68 -4.80
C ASN A 110 -3.64 9.15 -3.65
N TYR A 111 -4.28 10.32 -3.74
CA TYR A 111 -5.28 10.74 -2.75
C TYR A 111 -6.46 9.77 -2.63
N CYS A 112 -6.70 8.92 -3.64
CA CYS A 112 -7.71 7.87 -3.56
C CYS A 112 -7.42 6.83 -2.46
N LYS A 113 -6.16 6.74 -1.98
CA LYS A 113 -5.80 5.92 -0.80
C LYS A 113 -6.58 6.32 0.44
N LEU A 114 -7.08 7.56 0.55
CA LEU A 114 -7.91 8.01 1.66
C LEU A 114 -9.21 7.21 1.79
N ARG A 115 -9.72 6.61 0.70
CA ARG A 115 -10.86 5.69 0.71
C ARG A 115 -10.65 4.43 1.54
N LEU A 116 -9.41 4.05 1.80
CA LEU A 116 -9.10 2.84 2.57
C LEU A 116 -9.61 2.92 4.01
N TRP A 117 -9.81 4.13 4.56
CA TRP A 117 -10.40 4.31 5.88
C TRP A 117 -11.90 3.96 5.95
N GLU A 118 -12.57 3.76 4.80
CA GLU A 118 -13.95 3.25 4.73
C GLU A 118 -14.04 1.72 4.87
N PHE A 119 -12.93 0.99 4.93
CA PHE A 119 -12.91 -0.48 4.99
C PHE A 119 -13.12 -0.98 6.43
N VAL A 120 -14.17 -0.46 7.08
CA VAL A 120 -14.46 -0.66 8.52
C VAL A 120 -14.79 -2.09 8.93
N GLU A 121 -14.95 -3.00 7.98
CA GLU A 121 -15.00 -4.43 8.22
C GLU A 121 -13.68 -5.01 8.71
N TYR A 122 -12.56 -4.26 8.57
CA TYR A 122 -11.24 -4.62 9.09
C TYR A 122 -10.88 -3.78 10.30
N ASN A 123 -10.31 -4.42 11.33
CA ASN A 123 -9.87 -3.73 12.54
C ASN A 123 -8.52 -3.03 12.36
N LYS A 124 -7.66 -3.58 11.48
CA LYS A 124 -6.35 -3.03 11.17
C LYS A 124 -5.93 -3.47 9.76
N MET A 125 -5.30 -2.58 9.02
CA MET A 125 -4.81 -2.86 7.68
C MET A 125 -3.35 -2.41 7.52
N ILE A 126 -2.60 -3.14 6.69
CA ILE A 126 -1.28 -2.74 6.21
C ILE A 126 -1.41 -2.39 4.73
N TYR A 127 -1.24 -1.10 4.42
CA TYR A 127 -1.17 -0.62 3.05
C TYR A 127 0.21 -0.89 2.46
N MET A 128 0.24 -1.30 1.20
CA MET A 128 1.46 -1.45 0.40
C MET A 128 1.21 -0.99 -1.03
N ASP A 129 2.09 -0.15 -1.57
CA ASP A 129 2.07 0.21 -2.99
C ASP A 129 2.25 -1.03 -3.87
N ALA A 130 1.71 -0.99 -5.10
CA ALA A 130 1.78 -2.10 -6.04
C ALA A 130 3.22 -2.44 -6.51
N ASP A 131 4.18 -1.54 -6.27
CA ASP A 131 5.59 -1.76 -6.55
C ASP A 131 6.41 -2.16 -5.31
N ILE A 132 5.72 -2.75 -4.33
CA ILE A 132 6.32 -3.38 -3.16
C ILE A 132 6.34 -4.90 -3.31
N GLN A 133 7.40 -5.53 -2.82
CA GLN A 133 7.52 -6.99 -2.72
C GLN A 133 7.82 -7.42 -1.29
N VAL A 134 7.03 -8.38 -0.80
CA VAL A 134 7.24 -9.03 0.49
C VAL A 134 8.09 -10.29 0.28
N PHE A 135 9.20 -10.42 1.03
CA PHE A 135 10.15 -11.52 0.98
C PHE A 135 10.15 -12.40 2.24
N ASP A 136 9.59 -11.90 3.35
CA ASP A 136 9.42 -12.63 4.61
C ASP A 136 8.07 -12.28 5.25
N ASN A 137 7.57 -13.15 6.14
CA ASN A 137 6.28 -12.93 6.82
C ASN A 137 6.35 -11.70 7.76
N ILE A 138 5.35 -10.85 7.66
CA ILE A 138 5.22 -9.60 8.43
C ILE A 138 3.90 -9.50 9.20
N ASP A 139 3.17 -10.62 9.37
CA ASP A 139 1.87 -10.66 10.05
C ASP A 139 1.92 -10.12 11.49
N HIS A 140 3.07 -10.30 12.16
CA HIS A 140 3.29 -9.79 13.52
C HIS A 140 3.18 -8.26 13.65
N LEU A 141 3.25 -7.51 12.55
CA LEU A 141 2.99 -6.07 12.57
C LEU A 141 1.54 -5.77 12.98
N PHE A 142 0.59 -6.67 12.72
CA PHE A 142 -0.78 -6.50 13.16
C PHE A 142 -0.94 -6.54 14.70
N ASP A 143 0.04 -7.05 15.43
CA ASP A 143 0.06 -7.10 16.90
C ASP A 143 0.53 -5.79 17.54
N LEU A 144 1.04 -4.83 16.75
CA LEU A 144 1.45 -3.51 17.26
C LEU A 144 0.28 -2.79 17.95
N PRO A 145 0.54 -1.96 18.98
CA PRO A 145 -0.49 -1.25 19.74
C PRO A 145 -1.49 -0.49 18.84
N ARG A 146 -2.74 -0.41 19.29
CA ARG A 146 -3.81 0.32 18.61
C ARG A 146 -3.72 1.84 18.88
N GLY A 147 -4.43 2.62 18.04
CA GLY A 147 -4.53 4.07 18.19
C GLY A 147 -3.35 4.83 17.60
N PHE A 148 -2.46 4.17 16.87
CA PHE A 148 -1.32 4.79 16.21
C PHE A 148 -1.32 4.52 14.71
N PHE A 149 -0.71 5.44 13.97
CA PHE A 149 -0.36 5.26 12.58
C PHE A 149 1.11 4.84 12.50
N TYR A 150 1.41 3.73 11.81
CA TYR A 150 2.78 3.23 11.72
C TYR A 150 3.31 3.33 10.30
N GLY A 151 4.51 3.83 10.15
CA GLY A 151 5.19 3.94 8.86
C GLY A 151 6.70 3.79 8.98
N VAL A 152 7.37 3.59 7.85
CA VAL A 152 8.83 3.59 7.76
C VAL A 152 9.29 4.96 7.28
N VAL A 153 10.37 5.48 7.85
CA VAL A 153 10.96 6.76 7.42
C VAL A 153 11.27 6.75 5.92
N ASP A 154 11.02 7.87 5.26
CA ASP A 154 11.30 8.02 3.82
C ASP A 154 12.81 8.01 3.53
N CYS A 155 13.61 8.60 4.42
CA CYS A 155 15.07 8.57 4.32
C CYS A 155 15.71 8.09 5.62
N LEU A 156 16.64 7.14 5.52
CA LEU A 156 17.36 6.59 6.67
C LEU A 156 18.13 7.65 7.48
N CYS A 157 18.53 8.76 6.85
CA CYS A 157 19.16 9.89 7.55
C CYS A 157 18.32 10.42 8.71
N GLU A 158 17.00 10.29 8.69
CA GLU A 158 16.14 10.71 9.79
C GLU A 158 16.30 9.88 11.06
N MET A 159 16.58 8.58 10.88
CA MET A 159 16.81 7.69 12.03
C MET A 159 18.18 7.88 12.66
N TYR A 160 19.18 8.21 11.84
CA TYR A 160 20.58 8.26 12.28
C TYR A 160 21.09 9.68 12.51
N GLY A 161 20.21 10.70 12.31
CA GLY A 161 20.53 12.11 12.60
C GLY A 161 21.60 12.73 11.70
N HIS A 162 21.83 12.16 10.50
CA HIS A 162 22.81 12.68 9.55
C HIS A 162 22.16 13.66 8.55
N PRO A 163 22.84 14.75 8.20
CA PRO A 163 22.38 15.62 7.12
C PRO A 163 22.39 14.87 5.78
N CYS A 164 21.29 14.91 5.06
CA CYS A 164 21.16 14.29 3.75
C CYS A 164 20.58 15.29 2.75
N PRO A 165 21.32 15.65 1.69
CA PRO A 165 20.85 16.59 0.68
C PRO A 165 19.66 16.06 -0.13
N GLN A 166 19.38 14.77 -0.03
CA GLN A 166 18.29 14.08 -0.74
C GLN A 166 17.06 13.88 0.15
N LYS A 167 17.09 14.32 1.42
CA LYS A 167 15.93 14.36 2.28
C LYS A 167 14.87 15.28 1.67
N LEU A 168 13.63 14.82 1.63
CA LEU A 168 12.53 15.63 1.13
C LEU A 168 12.29 16.84 2.03
N PRO A 169 12.20 18.05 1.46
CA PRO A 169 11.87 19.23 2.25
C PRO A 169 10.41 19.17 2.71
N TRP A 170 10.18 19.51 3.98
CA TRP A 170 8.81 19.65 4.49
C TRP A 170 8.11 20.87 3.89
N PRO A 171 6.90 20.74 3.32
CA PRO A 171 6.15 21.89 2.80
C PRO A 171 5.65 22.79 3.94
N ALA A 172 6.21 24.00 4.06
CA ALA A 172 5.93 24.94 5.16
C ALA A 172 4.44 25.27 5.31
N GLN A 173 3.67 25.26 4.19
CA GLN A 173 2.22 25.50 4.17
C GLN A 173 1.40 24.45 4.92
N LEU A 174 1.98 23.28 5.21
CA LEU A 174 1.34 22.21 5.99
C LEU A 174 1.53 22.39 7.51
N GLY A 175 2.17 23.47 7.93
CA GLY A 175 2.42 23.78 9.34
C GLY A 175 3.65 23.06 9.90
N PRO A 176 3.71 22.76 11.22
CA PRO A 176 4.87 22.16 11.85
C PRO A 176 5.27 20.83 11.21
N GLN A 177 6.59 20.67 11.02
CA GLN A 177 7.15 19.41 10.52
C GLN A 177 6.88 18.27 11.52
N PRO A 178 6.51 17.06 11.04
CA PRO A 178 6.39 15.88 11.90
C PRO A 178 7.73 15.49 12.50
N SER A 179 7.71 14.75 13.61
CA SER A 179 8.93 14.25 14.28
C SER A 179 9.76 13.32 13.39
N PHE A 180 9.11 12.60 12.48
CA PHE A 180 9.72 11.87 11.38
C PHE A 180 8.80 11.91 10.16
N TYR A 181 9.38 11.85 8.97
CA TYR A 181 8.65 11.84 7.71
C TYR A 181 8.63 10.42 7.16
N PHE A 182 7.45 9.78 7.12
CA PHE A 182 7.31 8.41 6.63
C PHE A 182 7.05 8.37 5.12
N ASN A 183 7.48 7.27 4.49
CA ASN A 183 7.15 6.98 3.10
C ASN A 183 5.72 6.48 2.97
N GLY A 184 4.95 7.07 2.06
CA GLY A 184 3.53 6.76 1.82
C GLY A 184 3.26 5.45 1.08
N GLY A 185 4.31 4.69 0.72
CA GLY A 185 4.17 3.42 0.01
C GLY A 185 3.87 2.23 0.92
N MET A 186 4.20 2.32 2.23
CA MET A 186 3.82 1.32 3.20
C MET A 186 3.49 1.96 4.55
N PHE A 187 2.30 1.66 5.06
CA PHE A 187 1.88 2.09 6.39
C PHE A 187 0.82 1.16 6.98
N MET A 188 0.70 1.18 8.30
CA MET A 188 -0.35 0.46 9.00
C MET A 188 -1.29 1.44 9.68
N PHE A 189 -2.61 1.17 9.58
CA PHE A 189 -3.67 2.05 10.06
C PHE A 189 -4.89 1.25 10.52
N GLU A 190 -5.80 1.91 11.21
CA GLU A 190 -7.09 1.37 11.63
C GLU A 190 -8.20 2.07 10.82
N PRO A 191 -8.93 1.34 9.93
CA PRO A 191 -10.07 1.90 9.22
C PRO A 191 -11.13 2.43 10.17
N ASN A 192 -11.62 3.65 9.91
CA ASN A 192 -12.61 4.30 10.76
C ASN A 192 -13.32 5.42 9.99
N LEU A 193 -14.65 5.45 9.99
CA LEU A 193 -15.43 6.44 9.25
C LEU A 193 -15.27 7.87 9.78
N ASN A 194 -15.06 8.06 11.08
CA ASN A 194 -14.81 9.39 11.62
C ASN A 194 -13.48 9.94 11.09
N THR A 195 -12.42 9.13 11.17
CA THR A 195 -11.10 9.47 10.60
C THR A 195 -11.19 9.71 9.09
N TYR A 196 -11.97 8.90 8.37
CA TYR A 196 -12.23 9.12 6.94
C TYR A 196 -12.86 10.50 6.66
N ASN A 197 -13.92 10.86 7.40
CA ASN A 197 -14.59 12.14 7.24
C ASN A 197 -13.67 13.33 7.61
N GLU A 198 -12.84 13.17 8.64
CA GLU A 198 -11.84 14.18 9.03
C GLU A 198 -10.76 14.34 7.94
N LEU A 199 -10.27 13.23 7.34
CA LEU A 199 -9.34 13.26 6.22
C LEU A 199 -9.91 14.03 5.04
N LEU A 200 -11.17 13.75 4.62
CA LEU A 200 -11.79 14.44 3.51
C LEU A 200 -12.03 15.92 3.81
N SER A 201 -12.51 16.23 5.02
CA SER A 201 -12.71 17.62 5.46
C SER A 201 -11.38 18.41 5.44
N LYS A 202 -10.30 17.77 5.96
CA LYS A 202 -8.98 18.38 5.98
C LYS A 202 -8.40 18.53 4.57
N LEU A 203 -8.59 17.51 3.71
CA LEU A 203 -8.17 17.58 2.31
C LEU A 203 -8.82 18.76 1.58
N GLY A 204 -10.11 19.01 1.83
CA GLY A 204 -10.87 20.08 1.19
C GLY A 204 -10.30 21.50 1.40
N ILE A 205 -9.49 21.69 2.44
CA ILE A 205 -8.87 22.98 2.80
C ILE A 205 -7.35 22.98 2.74
N THR A 206 -6.72 21.82 2.40
CA THR A 206 -5.27 21.68 2.35
C THR A 206 -4.78 21.88 0.92
N PRO A 207 -3.87 22.83 0.67
CA PRO A 207 -3.29 22.99 -0.65
C PRO A 207 -2.45 21.76 -1.00
N PRO A 208 -2.49 21.28 -2.25
CA PRO A 208 -1.66 20.19 -2.68
C PRO A 208 -0.18 20.55 -2.67
N THR A 209 0.66 19.54 -2.47
CA THR A 209 2.10 19.65 -2.27
C THR A 209 2.85 18.70 -3.21
N PRO A 210 4.19 18.86 -3.38
CA PRO A 210 4.97 18.07 -4.33
C PRO A 210 4.82 16.55 -4.19
N PHE A 211 4.71 16.03 -2.96
CA PHE A 211 4.56 14.59 -2.70
C PHE A 211 3.12 14.18 -2.33
N ALA A 212 2.15 15.01 -2.69
CA ALA A 212 0.73 14.69 -2.68
C ALA A 212 0.22 14.09 -1.36
N GLU A 213 -0.35 12.88 -1.43
CA GLU A 213 -0.93 12.21 -0.27
C GLU A 213 0.11 11.84 0.79
N GLN A 214 1.38 11.63 0.43
CA GLN A 214 2.44 11.34 1.41
C GLN A 214 2.65 12.53 2.34
N ASP A 215 2.78 13.75 1.79
CA ASP A 215 2.87 14.98 2.59
C ASP A 215 1.61 15.17 3.44
N PHE A 216 0.44 14.96 2.84
CA PHE A 216 -0.85 15.11 3.50
C PHE A 216 -1.02 14.13 4.68
N LEU A 217 -0.70 12.85 4.50
CA LEU A 217 -0.78 11.85 5.57
C LEU A 217 0.23 12.13 6.68
N ASN A 218 1.45 12.57 6.35
CA ASN A 218 2.45 12.97 7.32
C ASN A 218 2.01 14.19 8.15
N MET A 219 1.28 15.15 7.54
CA MET A 219 0.66 16.27 8.23
C MET A 219 -0.48 15.80 9.15
N PHE A 220 -1.38 14.97 8.63
CA PHE A 220 -2.60 14.60 9.33
C PHE A 220 -2.32 13.70 10.54
N PHE A 221 -1.44 12.72 10.39
CA PHE A 221 -1.12 11.74 11.45
C PHE A 221 0.11 12.09 12.30
N ARG A 222 0.70 13.28 12.16
CA ARG A 222 1.99 13.66 12.79
C ARG A 222 2.05 13.40 14.30
N ASP A 223 0.90 13.59 15.01
CA ASP A 223 0.86 13.51 16.48
C ASP A 223 0.69 12.06 16.99
N ILE A 224 0.27 11.13 16.13
CA ILE A 224 0.07 9.72 16.47
C ILE A 224 0.91 8.77 15.64
N SER A 225 1.80 9.29 14.78
CA SER A 225 2.69 8.46 13.97
C SER A 225 3.79 7.82 14.81
N LYS A 226 4.09 6.55 14.51
CA LYS A 226 5.17 5.77 15.12
C LYS A 226 6.03 5.13 14.03
N PRO A 227 7.36 5.24 14.11
CA PRO A 227 8.25 4.57 13.18
C PRO A 227 8.27 3.06 13.41
N ILE A 228 8.33 2.30 12.32
CA ILE A 228 8.72 0.89 12.31
C ILE A 228 10.05 0.72 11.59
N PRO A 229 10.81 -0.37 11.86
CA PRO A 229 12.14 -0.56 11.29
C PRO A 229 12.17 -0.52 9.76
N PRO A 230 13.24 0.02 9.15
CA PRO A 230 13.39 0.15 7.69
C PRO A 230 13.33 -1.19 6.92
N ILE A 231 13.57 -2.30 7.58
CA ILE A 231 13.46 -3.64 6.97
C ILE A 231 12.06 -3.96 6.44
N TYR A 232 11.03 -3.21 6.88
CA TYR A 232 9.64 -3.40 6.45
C TYR A 232 9.24 -2.52 5.25
N ASN A 233 10.08 -1.58 4.83
CA ASN A 233 9.86 -0.80 3.60
C ASN A 233 11.21 -0.25 3.10
N LEU A 234 12.11 -1.15 2.70
CA LEU A 234 13.39 -0.71 2.12
C LEU A 234 13.14 -0.06 0.77
N LEU A 235 13.24 1.25 0.69
CA LEU A 235 13.28 1.95 -0.58
C LEU A 235 14.60 1.59 -1.27
N VAL A 236 14.54 1.09 -2.49
CA VAL A 236 15.76 0.67 -3.22
C VAL A 236 16.79 1.79 -3.36
N ALA A 237 16.37 3.06 -3.30
CA ALA A 237 17.28 4.20 -3.27
C ALA A 237 18.27 4.18 -2.10
N MET A 238 17.92 3.56 -0.99
CA MET A 238 18.79 3.49 0.20
C MET A 238 20.04 2.65 -0.07
N LEU A 239 20.01 1.74 -1.06
CA LEU A 239 21.17 0.94 -1.44
C LEU A 239 22.35 1.74 -1.98
N TRP A 240 22.13 2.98 -2.44
CA TRP A 240 23.21 3.87 -2.90
C TRP A 240 23.26 5.20 -2.14
N ARG A 241 22.17 5.58 -1.45
CA ARG A 241 22.15 6.79 -0.64
C ARG A 241 22.75 6.56 0.74
N HIS A 242 22.45 5.41 1.34
CA HIS A 242 22.81 5.04 2.71
C HIS A 242 23.19 3.57 2.81
N PRO A 243 24.13 3.07 1.98
CA PRO A 243 24.47 1.64 1.93
C PRO A 243 24.98 1.09 3.27
N GLU A 244 25.61 1.94 4.09
CA GLU A 244 26.15 1.59 5.40
C GLU A 244 25.09 1.20 6.44
N TRP A 245 23.82 1.54 6.19
CA TRP A 245 22.70 1.26 7.10
C TRP A 245 21.76 0.18 6.56
N VAL A 246 22.10 -0.42 5.42
CA VAL A 246 21.25 -1.43 4.79
C VAL A 246 21.90 -2.81 4.93
N ASP A 247 21.22 -3.70 5.65
CA ASP A 247 21.53 -5.13 5.72
C ASP A 247 20.46 -5.91 4.94
N LEU A 248 20.77 -6.24 3.69
CA LEU A 248 19.82 -6.90 2.78
C LEU A 248 19.35 -8.27 3.27
N ASP A 249 20.14 -8.97 4.10
CA ASP A 249 19.76 -10.28 4.64
C ASP A 249 18.64 -10.18 5.67
N LYS A 250 18.46 -9.00 6.27
CA LYS A 250 17.38 -8.73 7.24
C LYS A 250 16.14 -8.10 6.61
N VAL A 251 16.24 -7.63 5.37
CA VAL A 251 15.13 -6.92 4.71
C VAL A 251 13.98 -7.89 4.42
N LYS A 252 12.80 -7.54 4.90
CA LYS A 252 11.56 -8.30 4.71
C LYS A 252 10.69 -7.77 3.58
N VAL A 253 10.74 -6.47 3.33
CA VAL A 253 9.93 -5.79 2.33
C VAL A 253 10.78 -4.79 1.55
N VAL A 254 10.71 -4.87 0.22
CA VAL A 254 11.44 -3.98 -0.70
C VAL A 254 10.43 -3.16 -1.51
N HIS A 255 10.69 -1.86 -1.61
CA HIS A 255 9.89 -0.91 -2.36
C HIS A 255 10.68 -0.41 -3.58
N TYR A 256 10.25 -0.78 -4.77
CA TYR A 256 10.85 -0.40 -6.05
C TYR A 256 10.37 0.98 -6.51
N CYS A 257 10.46 2.00 -5.64
CA CYS A 257 9.83 3.33 -5.81
C CYS A 257 10.50 4.24 -6.85
N VAL A 258 11.77 3.99 -7.20
CA VAL A 258 12.51 4.88 -8.10
C VAL A 258 12.28 4.54 -9.58
N SER A 259 12.62 5.50 -10.46
CA SER A 259 12.56 5.29 -11.91
C SER A 259 13.48 4.14 -12.32
N GLY A 260 13.01 3.29 -13.23
CA GLY A 260 13.77 2.15 -13.73
C GLY A 260 13.82 0.93 -12.80
N SER A 261 13.40 1.04 -11.52
CA SER A 261 13.51 -0.06 -10.57
C SER A 261 12.35 -1.05 -10.61
N LYS A 262 11.19 -0.71 -11.22
CA LYS A 262 10.03 -1.60 -11.29
C LYS A 262 10.41 -2.90 -12.00
N PRO A 263 10.35 -4.09 -11.36
CA PRO A 263 10.85 -5.33 -11.95
C PRO A 263 10.29 -5.63 -13.33
N TRP A 264 9.01 -5.33 -13.57
CA TRP A 264 8.34 -5.57 -14.85
C TRP A 264 8.67 -4.54 -15.96
N ARG A 265 9.41 -3.48 -15.61
CA ARG A 265 9.92 -2.46 -16.55
C ARG A 265 11.44 -2.35 -16.53
N TYR A 266 12.10 -3.16 -15.71
CA TYR A 266 13.54 -3.05 -15.48
C TYR A 266 14.34 -3.34 -16.75
N THR A 267 15.25 -2.45 -17.08
CA THR A 267 16.17 -2.56 -18.21
C THR A 267 17.64 -2.61 -17.78
N GLY A 268 17.93 -2.16 -16.57
CA GLY A 268 19.29 -2.01 -16.04
C GLY A 268 20.06 -0.81 -16.62
N LYS A 269 19.41 0.06 -17.40
CA LYS A 269 20.07 1.17 -18.12
C LYS A 269 19.94 2.51 -17.41
N GLU A 270 18.93 2.66 -16.57
CA GLU A 270 18.69 3.88 -15.80
C GLU A 270 19.75 4.03 -14.70
N GLU A 271 19.92 5.25 -14.21
CA GLU A 271 20.89 5.59 -13.17
C GLU A 271 20.77 4.67 -11.96
N ASN A 272 21.88 4.10 -11.50
CA ASN A 272 21.98 3.11 -10.41
C ASN A 272 21.30 1.75 -10.66
N MET A 273 20.71 1.50 -11.83
CA MET A 273 20.02 0.24 -12.10
C MET A 273 20.95 -0.90 -12.57
N ASP A 274 22.19 -0.63 -12.93
CA ASP A 274 23.20 -1.63 -13.30
C ASP A 274 23.87 -2.33 -12.08
N ARG A 275 23.54 -1.90 -10.85
CA ARG A 275 24.06 -2.45 -9.60
C ARG A 275 23.70 -3.92 -9.40
N ALA A 276 24.62 -4.68 -8.82
CA ALA A 276 24.43 -6.13 -8.56
C ALA A 276 23.29 -6.41 -7.57
N ASP A 277 23.15 -5.57 -6.53
CA ASP A 277 22.09 -5.68 -5.53
C ASP A 277 20.70 -5.44 -6.13
N ILE A 278 20.54 -4.43 -7.01
CA ILE A 278 19.29 -4.17 -7.73
C ILE A 278 18.94 -5.35 -8.65
N LYS A 279 19.90 -5.84 -9.45
CA LYS A 279 19.70 -7.01 -10.32
C LYS A 279 19.25 -8.23 -9.52
N MET A 280 19.87 -8.48 -8.38
CA MET A 280 19.51 -9.58 -7.49
C MET A 280 18.07 -9.42 -6.97
N LEU A 281 17.66 -8.23 -6.52
CA LEU A 281 16.30 -7.97 -6.04
C LEU A 281 15.25 -8.11 -7.16
N VAL A 282 15.56 -7.62 -8.37
CA VAL A 282 14.69 -7.79 -9.54
C VAL A 282 14.53 -9.26 -9.91
N ASN A 283 15.61 -10.03 -9.91
CA ASN A 283 15.56 -11.49 -10.17
C ASN A 283 14.73 -12.21 -9.12
N LYS A 284 14.91 -11.92 -7.83
CA LYS A 284 14.09 -12.47 -6.73
C LYS A 284 12.59 -12.16 -6.92
N TRP A 285 12.25 -10.98 -7.43
CA TRP A 285 10.88 -10.62 -7.74
C TRP A 285 10.33 -11.50 -8.88
N TRP A 286 11.08 -11.67 -9.96
CA TRP A 286 10.69 -12.54 -11.09
C TRP A 286 10.57 -14.01 -10.71
N ASP A 287 11.43 -14.49 -9.81
CA ASP A 287 11.33 -15.86 -9.26
C ASP A 287 10.00 -16.06 -8.53
N ILE A 288 9.54 -15.06 -7.77
CA ILE A 288 8.23 -15.09 -7.10
C ILE A 288 7.09 -14.97 -8.12
N TYR A 289 7.20 -14.03 -9.05
CA TYR A 289 6.16 -13.78 -10.04
C TYR A 289 5.91 -14.98 -10.94
N ASN A 290 6.96 -15.67 -11.37
CA ASN A 290 6.90 -16.83 -12.27
C ASN A 290 6.65 -18.14 -11.53
N ALA A 291 6.81 -18.19 -10.20
CA ALA A 291 6.57 -19.40 -9.45
C ALA A 291 5.11 -19.87 -9.62
N PHE A 292 4.96 -21.16 -9.91
CA PHE A 292 3.65 -21.80 -9.80
C PHE A 292 3.35 -22.00 -8.31
N THR A 293 2.39 -21.26 -7.81
CA THR A 293 1.94 -21.39 -6.41
C THR A 293 0.52 -21.94 -6.44
N PRO A 294 0.33 -23.26 -6.17
CA PRO A 294 -1.01 -23.82 -6.09
C PRO A 294 -1.81 -23.14 -4.99
N TRP A 295 -3.11 -23.04 -5.19
CA TRP A 295 -4.05 -22.61 -4.16
C TRP A 295 -4.08 -23.67 -3.06
N ILE A 296 -3.82 -23.29 -1.81
CA ILE A 296 -3.96 -24.17 -0.64
C ILE A 296 -5.39 -24.06 -0.12
#